data_af334ce6b5495dafac1a9af61079621e
#
_entry.id   af334ce6b5495dafac1a9af61079621e
#
_cell.length_a   1.000
_cell.length_b   1.000
_cell.length_c   1.000
_cell.angle_alpha   90.00
_cell.angle_beta   90.00
_cell.angle_gamma   90.00
#
_symmetry.space_group_name_H-M   'P 1'
#
loop_
_entity.id
_entity.type
_entity.pdbx_description
1 polymer ?
#
loop_
_entity_poly.entity_id
_entity_poly.type
_entity_poly.pdbx_seq_one_letter_code
_entity_poly.pdbx_strand_id
1 'polypeptide(L)'
;ATTAETQGDVQPTAAEVPATTRFAEQGTAYITGNEELKGWDAIYTQMTVADPGSTIYITMNGTTVVPKDILTLAADKQLTLVLDMGNGISWTIDGSSIDTSVVADTDFGVELGTSNVPANLQSTVTGSGWSTQMHLAHDNLFGLTAQLTVNVGAANANKLGTLFYYNVDNQILEYMGQSDTDADGNVSFSFVHACDYVIVVDERHSDSTAQATSGFVITPAGGSQAESQPAETTE
;
A
#
# COMPACT_ATOMS: atom_id res chain seq x y z
N ALA A 1 -13.45 -76.93 -31.34
CA ALA A 1 -14.06 -75.61 -31.60
C ALA A 1 -14.00 -74.80 -30.28
N THR A 2 -13.10 -73.91 -30.18
CA THR A 2 -12.95 -73.05 -29.01
C THR A 2 -13.39 -71.63 -29.41
N THR A 3 -14.43 -71.18 -28.80
CA THR A 3 -14.99 -69.84 -29.02
C THR A 3 -14.20 -68.85 -28.17
N ALA A 4 -13.57 -67.88 -28.79
CA ALA A 4 -12.91 -66.76 -28.09
C ALA A 4 -13.98 -65.72 -27.76
N GLU A 5 -14.11 -65.40 -26.47
CA GLU A 5 -14.88 -64.27 -25.98
C GLU A 5 -14.08 -62.99 -26.17
N THR A 6 -14.67 -62.05 -26.91
CA THR A 6 -14.14 -60.70 -27.10
C THR A 6 -14.51 -59.85 -25.87
N GLN A 7 -13.53 -59.57 -25.05
CA GLN A 7 -13.69 -58.63 -23.94
C GLN A 7 -13.76 -57.19 -24.46
N GLY A 8 -14.91 -56.57 -24.33
CA GLY A 8 -15.12 -55.15 -24.69
C GLY A 8 -14.35 -54.24 -23.73
N ASP A 9 -13.47 -53.48 -24.31
CA ASP A 9 -12.72 -52.43 -23.64
C ASP A 9 -13.67 -51.26 -23.31
N VAL A 10 -14.07 -51.15 -22.05
CA VAL A 10 -14.85 -50.03 -21.57
C VAL A 10 -13.86 -48.87 -21.23
N GLN A 11 -13.66 -48.01 -22.20
CA GLN A 11 -12.93 -46.77 -22.04
C GLN A 11 -13.64 -45.92 -20.99
N PRO A 12 -12.95 -45.49 -19.89
CA PRO A 12 -13.57 -44.62 -18.92
C PRO A 12 -13.86 -43.27 -19.54
N THR A 13 -15.14 -42.90 -19.54
CA THR A 13 -15.60 -41.56 -19.92
C THR A 13 -14.84 -40.52 -19.06
N ALA A 14 -14.09 -39.63 -19.69
CA ALA A 14 -13.44 -38.51 -19.04
C ALA A 14 -14.50 -37.73 -18.26
N ALA A 15 -14.31 -37.60 -16.95
CA ALA A 15 -15.11 -36.72 -16.12
C ALA A 15 -15.03 -35.31 -16.70
N GLU A 16 -16.17 -34.71 -16.98
CA GLU A 16 -16.28 -33.31 -17.35
C GLU A 16 -15.60 -32.48 -16.30
N VAL A 17 -14.50 -31.84 -16.68
CA VAL A 17 -13.83 -30.83 -15.85
C VAL A 17 -14.84 -29.69 -15.68
N PRO A 18 -15.21 -29.33 -14.44
CA PRO A 18 -16.15 -28.24 -14.24
C PRO A 18 -15.62 -26.98 -14.93
N ALA A 19 -16.54 -26.23 -15.54
CA ALA A 19 -16.26 -25.02 -16.27
C ALA A 19 -15.29 -24.16 -15.47
N THR A 20 -14.12 -23.92 -16.02
CA THR A 20 -13.05 -23.11 -15.43
C THR A 20 -13.65 -21.75 -15.07
N THR A 21 -13.69 -21.42 -13.79
CA THR A 21 -13.96 -20.07 -13.32
C THR A 21 -13.00 -19.17 -14.09
N ARG A 22 -13.52 -18.30 -14.94
CA ARG A 22 -12.69 -17.38 -15.72
C ARG A 22 -12.19 -16.30 -14.77
N PHE A 23 -11.01 -16.48 -14.24
CA PHE A 23 -10.31 -15.42 -13.52
C PHE A 23 -10.05 -14.24 -14.48
N ALA A 24 -10.18 -13.02 -13.97
CA ALA A 24 -9.77 -11.84 -14.72
C ALA A 24 -8.31 -11.98 -15.16
N GLU A 25 -7.99 -11.54 -16.39
CA GLU A 25 -6.61 -11.56 -16.87
C GLU A 25 -5.75 -10.68 -15.93
N GLN A 26 -4.55 -11.16 -15.59
CA GLN A 26 -3.62 -10.40 -14.77
C GLN A 26 -3.38 -9.02 -15.39
N GLY A 27 -3.35 -7.97 -14.56
CA GLY A 27 -3.23 -6.59 -15.01
C GLY A 27 -4.56 -5.91 -15.37
N THR A 28 -5.69 -6.58 -15.11
CA THR A 28 -7.02 -6.00 -15.33
C THR A 28 -7.76 -5.88 -14.00
N ALA A 29 -8.00 -4.65 -13.55
CA ALA A 29 -8.80 -4.39 -12.35
C ALA A 29 -10.26 -4.79 -12.54
N TYR A 30 -10.94 -5.14 -11.44
CA TYR A 30 -12.37 -5.50 -11.45
C TYR A 30 -13.04 -5.14 -10.12
N ILE A 31 -14.37 -5.06 -10.14
CA ILE A 31 -15.15 -4.88 -8.89
C ILE A 31 -14.99 -6.13 -8.02
N THR A 32 -14.52 -5.95 -6.81
CA THR A 32 -14.29 -7.05 -5.87
C THR A 32 -15.54 -7.90 -5.66
N GLY A 33 -15.41 -9.21 -5.84
CA GLY A 33 -16.53 -10.16 -5.79
C GLY A 33 -17.34 -10.26 -7.07
N ASN A 34 -17.01 -9.51 -8.13
CA ASN A 34 -17.66 -9.61 -9.43
C ASN A 34 -16.66 -9.42 -10.59
N GLU A 35 -15.98 -10.50 -10.97
CA GLU A 35 -14.96 -10.49 -12.05
C GLU A 35 -15.54 -10.25 -13.46
N GLU A 36 -16.86 -10.25 -13.63
CA GLU A 36 -17.51 -9.87 -14.89
C GLU A 36 -17.42 -8.35 -15.12
N LEU A 37 -17.39 -7.56 -14.03
CA LEU A 37 -17.20 -6.11 -14.05
C LEU A 37 -15.71 -5.77 -14.03
N LYS A 38 -14.99 -6.13 -15.10
CA LYS A 38 -13.56 -5.97 -15.28
C LYS A 38 -13.19 -4.87 -16.26
N GLY A 39 -12.06 -4.23 -16.01
CA GLY A 39 -11.56 -3.08 -16.76
C GLY A 39 -12.17 -1.76 -16.28
N TRP A 40 -11.45 -0.70 -16.52
CA TRP A 40 -11.80 0.62 -16.00
C TRP A 40 -13.13 1.15 -16.54
N ASP A 41 -13.53 0.81 -17.77
CA ASP A 41 -14.83 1.20 -18.34
C ASP A 41 -16.03 0.58 -17.58
N ALA A 42 -15.89 -0.70 -17.19
CA ALA A 42 -16.92 -1.39 -16.41
C ALA A 42 -16.99 -0.84 -14.98
N ILE A 43 -15.84 -0.59 -14.37
CA ILE A 43 -15.72 0.02 -13.03
C ILE A 43 -16.33 1.43 -13.05
N TYR A 44 -15.98 2.26 -14.04
CA TYR A 44 -16.55 3.60 -14.22
C TYR A 44 -18.08 3.55 -14.32
N THR A 45 -18.61 2.65 -15.17
CA THR A 45 -20.05 2.47 -15.33
C THR A 45 -20.72 2.10 -14.00
N GLN A 46 -20.14 1.18 -13.24
CA GLN A 46 -20.63 0.82 -11.90
C GLN A 46 -20.60 2.00 -10.92
N MET A 47 -19.55 2.80 -10.95
CA MET A 47 -19.44 3.99 -10.12
C MET A 47 -20.49 5.06 -10.47
N THR A 48 -20.89 5.20 -11.76
CA THR A 48 -21.93 6.17 -12.16
C THR A 48 -23.29 5.87 -11.54
N VAL A 49 -23.62 4.60 -11.32
CA VAL A 49 -24.91 4.19 -10.73
C VAL A 49 -24.85 4.00 -9.22
N ALA A 50 -23.65 4.04 -8.62
CA ALA A 50 -23.49 3.94 -7.17
C ALA A 50 -24.07 5.18 -6.46
N ASP A 51 -24.59 4.98 -5.25
CA ASP A 51 -25.08 6.07 -4.41
C ASP A 51 -23.92 6.98 -3.99
N PRO A 52 -24.10 8.31 -3.96
CA PRO A 52 -23.09 9.23 -3.42
C PRO A 52 -22.67 8.85 -2.00
N GLY A 53 -21.37 8.94 -1.72
CA GLY A 53 -20.80 8.59 -0.41
C GLY A 53 -20.62 7.08 -0.17
N SER A 54 -20.98 6.23 -1.14
CA SER A 54 -20.78 4.79 -1.00
C SER A 54 -19.32 4.37 -1.19
N THR A 55 -18.98 3.15 -0.76
CA THR A 55 -17.65 2.56 -0.92
C THR A 55 -17.63 1.61 -2.11
N ILE A 56 -16.64 1.76 -2.97
CA ILE A 56 -16.38 0.89 -4.13
C ILE A 56 -15.11 0.08 -3.83
N TYR A 57 -15.24 -1.23 -3.81
CA TYR A 57 -14.13 -2.16 -3.62
C TYR A 57 -13.64 -2.66 -4.97
N ILE A 58 -12.34 -2.46 -5.26
CA ILE A 58 -11.69 -2.78 -6.52
C ILE A 58 -10.51 -3.71 -6.25
N THR A 59 -10.51 -4.87 -6.88
CA THR A 59 -9.35 -5.76 -6.92
C THR A 59 -8.47 -5.34 -8.09
N MET A 60 -7.24 -4.91 -7.80
CA MET A 60 -6.32 -4.35 -8.79
C MET A 60 -5.69 -5.42 -9.69
N ASN A 61 -5.60 -6.67 -9.21
CA ASN A 61 -5.18 -7.83 -10.00
C ASN A 61 -3.86 -7.65 -10.76
N GLY A 62 -2.91 -6.94 -10.16
CA GLY A 62 -1.57 -6.67 -10.72
C GLY A 62 -1.47 -5.39 -11.57
N THR A 63 -2.57 -4.69 -11.89
CA THR A 63 -2.46 -3.30 -12.34
C THR A 63 -2.24 -2.38 -11.14
N THR A 64 -1.53 -1.27 -11.34
CA THR A 64 -1.24 -0.32 -10.26
C THR A 64 -1.75 1.09 -10.56
N VAL A 65 -2.00 1.39 -11.83
CA VAL A 65 -2.43 2.72 -12.28
C VAL A 65 -3.95 2.83 -12.26
N VAL A 66 -4.46 3.84 -11.55
CA VAL A 66 -5.86 4.24 -11.55
C VAL A 66 -6.03 5.46 -12.46
N PRO A 67 -6.90 5.40 -13.48
CA PRO A 67 -7.13 6.52 -14.39
C PRO A 67 -7.71 7.75 -13.69
N LYS A 68 -7.37 8.92 -14.21
CA LYS A 68 -7.86 10.22 -13.72
C LYS A 68 -9.37 10.31 -13.66
N ASP A 69 -10.07 9.78 -14.65
CA ASP A 69 -11.54 9.84 -14.74
C ASP A 69 -12.22 9.04 -13.62
N ILE A 70 -11.65 7.92 -13.21
CA ILE A 70 -12.08 7.14 -12.03
C ILE A 70 -11.94 7.99 -10.76
N LEU A 71 -10.78 8.62 -10.58
CA LEU A 71 -10.53 9.48 -9.42
C LEU A 71 -11.43 10.72 -9.42
N THR A 72 -11.63 11.35 -10.59
CA THR A 72 -12.52 12.50 -10.73
C THR A 72 -13.98 12.11 -10.42
N LEU A 73 -14.47 10.98 -10.93
CA LEU A 73 -15.81 10.51 -10.62
C LEU A 73 -15.98 10.17 -9.13
N ALA A 74 -14.93 9.61 -8.51
CA ALA A 74 -14.93 9.38 -7.06
C ALA A 74 -15.07 10.69 -6.27
N ALA A 75 -14.37 11.74 -6.68
CA ALA A 75 -14.50 13.08 -6.10
C ALA A 75 -15.90 13.66 -6.28
N ASP A 76 -16.42 13.64 -7.51
CA ASP A 76 -17.72 14.23 -7.86
C ASP A 76 -18.88 13.59 -7.08
N LYS A 77 -18.78 12.30 -6.81
CA LYS A 77 -19.79 11.55 -6.06
C LYS A 77 -19.43 11.30 -4.59
N GLN A 78 -18.28 11.80 -4.16
CA GLN A 78 -17.73 11.58 -2.81
C GLN A 78 -17.65 10.08 -2.43
N LEU A 79 -17.29 9.24 -3.41
CA LEU A 79 -17.13 7.81 -3.18
C LEU A 79 -15.85 7.53 -2.40
N THR A 80 -15.87 6.50 -1.59
CA THR A 80 -14.63 5.91 -1.04
C THR A 80 -14.19 4.77 -1.95
N LEU A 81 -12.95 4.83 -2.46
CA LEU A 81 -12.36 3.72 -3.20
C LEU A 81 -11.50 2.89 -2.27
N VAL A 82 -11.67 1.57 -2.29
CA VAL A 82 -10.78 0.62 -1.64
C VAL A 82 -10.14 -0.24 -2.71
N LEU A 83 -8.82 -0.06 -2.91
CA LEU A 83 -8.03 -0.75 -3.92
C LEU A 83 -7.29 -1.91 -3.25
N ASP A 84 -7.68 -3.15 -3.54
CA ASP A 84 -6.95 -4.33 -3.09
C ASP A 84 -5.81 -4.62 -4.08
N MET A 85 -4.58 -4.36 -3.64
CA MET A 85 -3.35 -4.59 -4.41
C MET A 85 -2.88 -6.05 -4.33
N GLY A 86 -3.50 -6.85 -3.45
CA GLY A 86 -3.04 -8.20 -3.11
C GLY A 86 -1.93 -8.21 -2.04
N ASN A 87 -1.55 -9.40 -1.61
CA ASN A 87 -0.45 -9.61 -0.64
C ASN A 87 -0.57 -8.82 0.67
N GLY A 88 -1.79 -8.52 1.11
CA GLY A 88 -2.02 -7.74 2.33
C GLY A 88 -1.74 -6.25 2.19
N ILE A 89 -1.78 -5.72 0.98
CA ILE A 89 -1.62 -4.30 0.65
C ILE A 89 -2.93 -3.77 0.11
N SER A 90 -3.43 -2.66 0.67
CA SER A 90 -4.62 -1.98 0.16
C SER A 90 -4.53 -0.48 0.33
N TRP A 91 -5.15 0.25 -0.60
CA TRP A 91 -5.34 1.69 -0.50
C TRP A 91 -6.79 2.03 -0.23
N THR A 92 -7.02 3.01 0.64
CA THR A 92 -8.33 3.63 0.85
C THR A 92 -8.23 5.11 0.48
N ILE A 93 -9.08 5.55 -0.45
CA ILE A 93 -9.11 6.92 -0.98
C ILE A 93 -10.50 7.48 -0.73
N ASP A 94 -10.60 8.53 0.06
CA ASP A 94 -11.83 9.31 0.22
C ASP A 94 -11.94 10.28 -0.95
N GLY A 95 -13.02 10.21 -1.72
CA GLY A 95 -13.27 11.10 -2.84
C GLY A 95 -13.24 12.58 -2.47
N SER A 96 -13.62 12.92 -1.23
CA SER A 96 -13.55 14.30 -0.74
C SER A 96 -12.12 14.83 -0.58
N SER A 97 -11.11 13.96 -0.54
CA SER A 97 -9.69 14.33 -0.45
C SER A 97 -9.05 14.61 -1.81
N ILE A 98 -9.74 14.34 -2.92
CA ILE A 98 -9.19 14.43 -4.27
C ILE A 98 -9.31 15.85 -4.80
N ASP A 99 -8.18 16.46 -5.14
CA ASP A 99 -8.14 17.75 -5.86
C ASP A 99 -8.23 17.49 -7.37
N THR A 100 -9.43 17.62 -7.92
CA THR A 100 -9.71 17.36 -9.34
C THR A 100 -8.98 18.31 -10.29
N SER A 101 -8.44 19.43 -9.79
CA SER A 101 -7.68 20.39 -10.60
C SER A 101 -6.25 19.92 -10.90
N VAL A 102 -5.68 19.02 -10.07
CA VAL A 102 -4.29 18.57 -10.17
C VAL A 102 -4.16 17.04 -10.32
N VAL A 103 -5.19 16.25 -9.91
CA VAL A 103 -5.15 14.81 -10.02
C VAL A 103 -4.94 14.36 -11.47
N ALA A 104 -4.12 13.34 -11.66
CA ALA A 104 -3.81 12.71 -12.94
C ALA A 104 -4.03 11.18 -12.86
N ASP A 105 -3.67 10.45 -13.89
CA ASP A 105 -3.50 9.00 -13.78
C ASP A 105 -2.47 8.74 -12.68
N THR A 106 -2.87 7.98 -11.65
CA THR A 106 -2.06 7.82 -10.44
C THR A 106 -1.64 6.36 -10.28
N ASP A 107 -0.33 6.17 -10.15
CA ASP A 107 0.24 4.84 -9.88
C ASP A 107 0.25 4.58 -8.36
N PHE A 108 -0.55 3.62 -7.91
CA PHE A 108 -0.64 3.18 -6.52
C PHE A 108 0.26 1.96 -6.22
N GLY A 109 1.24 1.68 -7.09
CA GLY A 109 2.21 0.59 -6.90
C GLY A 109 2.97 0.73 -5.59
N VAL A 110 3.12 -0.39 -4.89
CA VAL A 110 3.83 -0.49 -3.61
C VAL A 110 4.82 -1.65 -3.70
N GLU A 111 6.09 -1.37 -3.44
CA GLU A 111 7.13 -2.38 -3.33
C GLU A 111 7.65 -2.41 -1.89
N LEU A 112 7.62 -3.59 -1.25
CA LEU A 112 8.16 -3.81 0.08
C LEU A 112 9.51 -4.53 -0.02
N GLY A 113 10.39 -4.29 0.97
CA GLY A 113 11.70 -4.93 1.04
C GLY A 113 12.70 -4.40 0.02
N THR A 114 12.52 -3.18 -0.46
CA THR A 114 13.49 -2.49 -1.32
C THR A 114 14.82 -2.24 -0.60
N SER A 115 15.80 -1.73 -1.31
CA SER A 115 17.12 -1.33 -0.75
C SER A 115 17.51 0.09 -1.15
N ASN A 116 16.51 0.96 -1.37
CA ASN A 116 16.70 2.34 -1.81
C ASN A 116 17.22 3.23 -0.67
N VAL A 117 16.87 2.88 0.58
CA VAL A 117 17.37 3.55 1.77
C VAL A 117 18.67 2.90 2.23
N PRO A 118 19.77 3.67 2.47
CA PRO A 118 21.03 3.12 2.98
C PRO A 118 20.85 2.31 4.28
N ALA A 119 21.42 1.10 4.33
CA ALA A 119 21.24 0.17 5.44
C ALA A 119 21.69 0.74 6.80
N ASN A 120 22.75 1.56 6.82
CA ASN A 120 23.20 2.23 8.04
C ASN A 120 22.15 3.23 8.55
N LEU A 121 21.44 3.91 7.66
CA LEU A 121 20.39 4.85 8.01
C LEU A 121 19.15 4.12 8.53
N GLN A 122 18.71 3.05 7.84
CA GLN A 122 17.63 2.18 8.32
C GLN A 122 17.95 1.62 9.72
N SER A 123 19.19 1.16 9.95
CA SER A 123 19.61 0.59 11.24
C SER A 123 19.48 1.57 12.40
N THR A 124 19.63 2.87 12.17
CA THR A 124 19.51 3.89 13.24
C THR A 124 18.09 4.00 13.80
N VAL A 125 17.07 3.70 13.00
CA VAL A 125 15.65 3.77 13.40
C VAL A 125 15.09 2.42 13.81
N THR A 126 15.66 1.31 13.30
CA THR A 126 15.13 -0.05 13.56
C THR A 126 15.37 -0.47 15.03
N GLY A 127 16.51 -0.12 15.61
CA GLY A 127 16.86 -0.55 16.97
C GLY A 127 16.81 -2.07 17.11
N SER A 128 16.00 -2.56 18.06
CA SER A 128 15.70 -3.99 18.27
C SER A 128 14.41 -4.45 17.59
N GLY A 129 13.69 -3.52 16.95
CA GLY A 129 12.42 -3.77 16.27
C GLY A 129 12.58 -4.47 14.92
N TRP A 130 11.45 -4.71 14.30
CA TRP A 130 11.37 -5.14 12.90
C TRP A 130 11.25 -3.92 11.98
N SER A 131 11.86 -3.97 10.81
CA SER A 131 11.67 -2.92 9.82
C SER A 131 11.66 -3.44 8.39
N THR A 132 11.01 -2.69 7.52
CA THR A 132 11.06 -2.89 6.06
C THR A 132 11.16 -1.54 5.36
N GLN A 133 11.81 -1.55 4.21
CA GLN A 133 11.75 -0.44 3.28
C GLN A 133 10.53 -0.58 2.38
N MET A 134 9.98 0.53 1.97
CA MET A 134 8.83 0.61 1.09
C MET A 134 9.06 1.70 0.05
N HIS A 135 8.77 1.36 -1.22
CA HIS A 135 8.77 2.31 -2.34
C HIS A 135 7.35 2.46 -2.88
N LEU A 136 6.94 3.71 -3.11
CA LEU A 136 5.69 4.05 -3.78
C LEU A 136 6.00 4.52 -5.20
N ALA A 137 5.33 3.91 -6.19
CA ALA A 137 5.72 4.00 -7.60
C ALA A 137 5.35 5.32 -8.30
N HIS A 138 4.43 6.12 -7.75
CA HIS A 138 4.03 7.37 -8.39
C HIS A 138 5.13 8.43 -8.34
N ASP A 139 5.18 9.29 -9.35
CA ASP A 139 6.08 10.45 -9.36
C ASP A 139 5.44 11.66 -8.67
N ASN A 140 6.03 12.13 -7.57
CA ASN A 140 5.62 13.35 -6.85
C ASN A 140 4.29 13.23 -6.07
N LEU A 141 3.47 14.30 -6.14
CA LEU A 141 2.20 14.44 -5.41
C LEU A 141 1.09 13.63 -6.09
N PHE A 142 0.29 12.94 -5.29
CA PHE A 142 -0.90 12.23 -5.78
C PHE A 142 -2.05 13.15 -6.22
N GLY A 143 -2.09 14.39 -5.73
CA GLY A 143 -3.26 15.26 -5.88
C GLY A 143 -4.46 14.83 -5.01
N LEU A 144 -4.22 13.99 -4.03
CA LEU A 144 -5.19 13.46 -3.07
C LEU A 144 -4.49 13.00 -1.79
N THR A 145 -5.28 12.68 -0.76
CA THR A 145 -4.78 11.94 0.40
C THR A 145 -5.28 10.50 0.31
N ALA A 146 -4.36 9.55 0.34
CA ALA A 146 -4.67 8.12 0.35
C ALA A 146 -4.14 7.45 1.61
N GLN A 147 -4.92 6.55 2.22
CA GLN A 147 -4.47 5.71 3.31
C GLN A 147 -3.99 4.37 2.74
N LEU A 148 -2.73 4.03 3.00
CA LEU A 148 -2.16 2.73 2.69
C LEU A 148 -2.23 1.84 3.93
N THR A 149 -2.76 0.64 3.77
CA THR A 149 -2.68 -0.43 4.75
C THR A 149 -1.74 -1.51 4.25
N VAL A 150 -0.78 -1.89 5.09
CA VAL A 150 0.23 -2.92 4.80
C VAL A 150 0.20 -3.98 5.88
N ASN A 151 0.16 -5.25 5.49
CA ASN A 151 0.35 -6.36 6.42
C ASN A 151 1.85 -6.57 6.66
N VAL A 152 2.30 -6.31 7.89
CA VAL A 152 3.69 -6.47 8.34
C VAL A 152 3.91 -7.82 9.05
N GLY A 153 2.93 -8.70 8.98
CA GLY A 153 2.96 -10.06 9.50
C GLY A 153 2.44 -10.20 10.93
N ALA A 154 1.84 -11.35 11.22
CA ALA A 154 1.21 -11.63 12.51
C ALA A 154 2.18 -11.56 13.71
N ALA A 155 3.49 -11.74 13.49
CA ALA A 155 4.51 -11.56 14.53
C ALA A 155 4.64 -10.10 15.00
N ASN A 156 4.14 -9.16 14.20
CA ASN A 156 4.11 -7.73 14.47
C ASN A 156 2.72 -7.21 14.86
N ALA A 157 1.79 -8.09 15.17
CA ALA A 157 0.44 -7.72 15.62
C ALA A 157 0.46 -7.04 16.99
N ASN A 158 -0.47 -6.10 17.19
CA ASN A 158 -0.68 -5.34 18.44
C ASN A 158 0.56 -4.59 18.93
N LYS A 159 1.39 -4.13 18.01
CA LYS A 159 2.59 -3.33 18.25
C LYS A 159 2.41 -1.91 17.71
N LEU A 160 3.46 -1.12 17.76
CA LEU A 160 3.48 0.25 17.25
C LEU A 160 4.29 0.31 15.96
N GLY A 161 3.64 0.69 14.86
CA GLY A 161 4.29 1.01 13.59
C GLY A 161 4.69 2.48 13.54
N THR A 162 5.90 2.76 13.09
CA THR A 162 6.41 4.12 12.85
C THR A 162 6.85 4.25 11.41
N LEU A 163 6.39 5.31 10.73
CA LEU A 163 6.74 5.61 9.35
C LEU A 163 7.79 6.71 9.28
N PHE A 164 8.84 6.47 8.50
CA PHE A 164 9.85 7.45 8.15
C PHE A 164 9.92 7.65 6.65
N TYR A 165 10.02 8.90 6.21
CA TYR A 165 10.30 9.29 4.83
C TYR A 165 11.81 9.39 4.61
N TYR A 166 12.32 8.86 3.51
CA TYR A 166 13.71 9.03 3.14
C TYR A 166 13.88 10.27 2.26
N ASN A 167 14.44 11.32 2.85
CA ASN A 167 14.85 12.51 2.13
C ASN A 167 16.21 12.27 1.48
N VAL A 168 16.21 11.96 0.17
CA VAL A 168 17.42 11.60 -0.59
C VAL A 168 18.39 12.77 -0.72
N ASP A 169 17.89 14.01 -0.80
CA ASP A 169 18.74 15.20 -0.98
C ASP A 169 19.61 15.46 0.25
N ASN A 170 19.03 15.25 1.41
CA ASN A 170 19.70 15.46 2.69
C ASN A 170 20.29 14.16 3.28
N GLN A 171 19.96 13.01 2.69
CA GLN A 171 20.32 11.67 3.18
C GLN A 171 19.92 11.44 4.65
N ILE A 172 18.66 11.77 4.98
CA ILE A 172 18.11 11.65 6.33
C ILE A 172 16.78 10.88 6.28
N LEU A 173 16.39 10.33 7.43
CA LEU A 173 15.05 9.82 7.67
C LEU A 173 14.24 10.84 8.47
N GLU A 174 13.10 11.24 7.91
CA GLU A 174 12.19 12.20 8.53
C GLU A 174 10.98 11.42 9.09
N TYR A 175 10.66 11.68 10.35
CA TYR A 175 9.51 11.09 11.00
C TYR A 175 8.20 11.59 10.35
N MET A 176 7.32 10.65 9.97
CA MET A 176 6.03 10.97 9.34
C MET A 176 4.83 10.71 10.26
N GLY A 177 4.89 9.70 11.12
CA GLY A 177 3.80 9.36 12.01
C GLY A 177 3.90 7.97 12.59
N GLN A 178 2.92 7.66 13.44
CA GLN A 178 2.78 6.35 14.07
C GLN A 178 1.35 5.83 13.92
N SER A 179 1.22 4.51 13.87
CA SER A 179 -0.06 3.81 13.84
C SER A 179 0.08 2.46 14.54
N ASP A 180 -0.95 2.04 15.26
CA ASP A 180 -0.96 0.71 15.84
C ASP A 180 -1.12 -0.35 14.77
N THR A 181 -0.45 -1.48 14.92
CA THR A 181 -0.75 -2.67 14.15
C THR A 181 -1.96 -3.37 14.77
N ASP A 182 -2.87 -3.88 13.93
CA ASP A 182 -4.02 -4.64 14.39
C ASP A 182 -3.66 -6.09 14.80
N ALA A 183 -4.67 -6.89 15.14
CA ALA A 183 -4.51 -8.29 15.56
C ALA A 183 -3.97 -9.19 14.43
N ASP A 184 -4.09 -8.79 13.17
CA ASP A 184 -3.61 -9.52 12.00
C ASP A 184 -2.25 -8.99 11.50
N GLY A 185 -1.71 -7.95 12.15
CA GLY A 185 -0.45 -7.30 11.78
C GLY A 185 -0.60 -6.31 10.63
N ASN A 186 -1.79 -5.73 10.41
CA ASN A 186 -1.94 -4.63 9.45
C ASN A 186 -1.61 -3.31 10.13
N VAL A 187 -0.90 -2.44 9.43
CA VAL A 187 -0.61 -1.06 9.83
C VAL A 187 -1.04 -0.10 8.73
N SER A 188 -1.57 1.06 9.10
CA SER A 188 -2.08 2.03 8.13
C SER A 188 -1.44 3.40 8.32
N PHE A 189 -1.07 4.03 7.20
CA PHE A 189 -0.51 5.38 7.15
C PHE A 189 -1.14 6.18 6.01
N SER A 190 -1.18 7.50 6.16
CA SER A 190 -1.70 8.42 5.13
C SER A 190 -0.58 9.02 4.30
N PHE A 191 -0.78 9.12 2.99
CA PHE A 191 0.19 9.62 2.02
C PHE A 191 -0.45 10.68 1.11
N VAL A 192 0.35 11.67 0.76
CA VAL A 192 0.01 12.72 -0.22
C VAL A 192 0.99 12.73 -1.40
N HIS A 193 2.12 12.02 -1.27
CA HIS A 193 3.14 11.88 -2.31
C HIS A 193 3.78 10.49 -2.25
N ALA A 194 4.37 10.08 -3.37
CA ALA A 194 5.15 8.86 -3.48
C ALA A 194 6.64 9.13 -3.29
N CYS A 195 7.32 8.20 -2.64
CA CYS A 195 8.76 8.23 -2.34
C CYS A 195 9.22 6.88 -1.78
N ASP A 196 10.45 6.91 -1.21
CA ASP A 196 10.99 5.82 -0.41
C ASP A 196 10.76 6.06 1.08
N TYR A 197 10.33 5.01 1.77
CA TYR A 197 9.96 5.04 3.18
C TYR A 197 10.60 3.87 3.94
N VAL A 198 10.65 4.00 5.26
CA VAL A 198 10.95 2.90 6.18
C VAL A 198 9.79 2.77 7.16
N ILE A 199 9.26 1.56 7.27
CA ILE A 199 8.31 1.18 8.33
C ILE A 199 9.10 0.44 9.39
N VAL A 200 9.02 0.91 10.63
CA VAL A 200 9.58 0.24 11.81
C VAL A 200 8.43 -0.22 12.68
N VAL A 201 8.48 -1.46 13.16
CA VAL A 201 7.50 -1.98 14.11
C VAL A 201 8.22 -2.42 15.38
N ASP A 202 7.83 -1.84 16.49
CA ASP A 202 8.43 -2.10 17.78
C ASP A 202 7.35 -2.36 18.85
N GLU A 203 7.79 -2.90 20.01
CA GLU A 203 6.88 -3.11 21.13
C GLU A 203 6.24 -1.80 21.56
N ARG A 204 4.93 -1.86 21.84
CA ARG A 204 4.23 -0.73 22.42
C ARG A 204 4.71 -0.54 23.85
N HIS A 205 5.45 0.54 24.13
CA HIS A 205 5.78 0.93 25.48
C HIS A 205 4.58 1.62 26.10
N SER A 206 4.05 1.05 27.19
CA SER A 206 2.90 1.61 27.94
C SER A 206 3.14 3.01 28.49
N ASP A 207 4.39 3.44 28.53
CA ASP A 207 4.82 4.74 29.07
C ASP A 207 5.34 5.71 28.00
N SER A 208 5.39 5.30 26.72
CA SER A 208 5.80 6.22 25.67
C SER A 208 4.61 7.04 25.19
N THR A 209 4.25 8.08 25.94
CA THR A 209 3.99 9.36 25.33
C THR A 209 5.28 9.82 24.64
N ALA A 210 5.89 8.99 23.79
CA ALA A 210 6.85 9.44 22.83
C ALA A 210 6.06 10.37 21.92
N GLN A 211 5.96 11.62 22.33
CA GLN A 211 5.62 12.70 21.45
C GLN A 211 6.65 12.64 20.35
N ALA A 212 6.27 11.93 19.28
CA ALA A 212 6.84 12.17 18.01
C ALA A 212 6.55 13.64 17.70
N THR A 213 7.46 14.49 18.11
CA THR A 213 7.42 15.89 17.75
C THR A 213 7.61 15.93 16.24
N SER A 214 6.61 16.45 15.54
CA SER A 214 6.74 16.89 14.15
C SER A 214 8.11 17.56 13.96
N GLY A 215 8.99 16.94 13.16
CA GLY A 215 10.33 17.45 12.94
C GLY A 215 11.51 16.63 13.53
N PHE A 216 11.25 15.42 14.03
CA PHE A 216 12.35 14.55 14.42
C PHE A 216 13.07 14.01 13.17
N VAL A 217 14.33 14.38 13.03
CA VAL A 217 15.20 14.04 11.91
C VAL A 217 16.31 13.13 12.39
N ILE A 218 16.50 11.96 11.76
CA ILE A 218 17.57 11.02 12.05
C ILE A 218 18.63 11.13 10.97
N THR A 219 19.86 11.50 11.39
CA THR A 219 21.03 11.54 10.51
C THR A 219 21.91 10.30 10.73
N PRO A 220 22.66 9.84 9.71
CA PRO A 220 23.61 8.75 9.89
C PRO A 220 24.65 9.08 10.96
N ALA A 221 24.98 8.12 11.82
CA ALA A 221 26.08 8.26 12.76
C ALA A 221 27.42 8.42 11.99
N GLY A 222 28.00 9.61 12.01
CA GLY A 222 29.25 9.92 11.30
C GLY A 222 29.31 11.29 10.64
N GLY A 223 28.17 12.02 10.56
CA GLY A 223 28.16 13.41 10.15
C GLY A 223 28.66 14.29 11.30
N SER A 224 29.84 14.90 11.12
CA SER A 224 30.43 15.84 12.09
C SER A 224 29.45 16.98 12.35
N GLN A 225 28.83 17.00 13.53
CA GLN A 225 28.11 18.18 13.99
C GLN A 225 29.08 19.32 14.13
N ALA A 226 28.93 20.35 13.30
CA ALA A 226 29.54 21.62 13.58
C ALA A 226 28.87 22.20 14.85
N GLU A 227 29.54 22.10 15.96
CA GLU A 227 29.17 22.69 17.24
C GLU A 227 29.06 24.22 17.05
N SER A 228 27.80 24.70 17.00
CA SER A 228 27.57 26.15 17.05
C SER A 228 27.78 26.63 18.47
N GLN A 229 28.96 27.15 18.71
CA GLN A 229 29.35 27.82 19.94
C GLN A 229 28.47 29.07 20.15
N PRO A 230 27.89 29.28 21.35
CA PRO A 230 27.16 30.52 21.64
C PRO A 230 28.12 31.69 21.63
N ALA A 231 27.75 32.75 20.95
CA ALA A 231 28.49 34.01 21.02
C ALA A 231 28.44 34.56 22.44
N GLU A 232 29.63 34.67 23.09
CA GLU A 232 29.80 35.43 24.31
C GLU A 232 29.52 36.92 24.03
N THR A 233 28.53 37.44 24.74
CA THR A 233 28.30 38.88 24.83
C THR A 233 29.30 39.43 25.83
N THR A 234 30.30 40.18 25.39
CA THR A 234 31.12 41.03 26.23
C THR A 234 30.51 42.41 26.33
N GLU A 235 30.39 42.87 27.60
CA GLU A 235 30.08 44.25 28.00
C GLU A 235 31.00 45.28 27.36
#